data_a3eaa922f7ad29922fb42bec68e2f6aa
#
_entry.id   a3eaa922f7ad29922fb42bec68e2f6aa
#
_cell.length_a   1.000
_cell.length_b   1.000
_cell.length_c   1.000
_cell.angle_alpha   90.00
_cell.angle_beta   90.00
_cell.angle_gamma   90.00
#
_symmetry.space_group_name_H-M   'P 1'
#
loop_
_entity.id
_entity.type
_entity.pdbx_description
1 polymer ?
#
loop_
_entity_poly.entity_id
_entity_poly.type
_entity_poly.pdbx_seq_one_letter_code
_entity_poly.pdbx_strand_id
1 'polypeptide(L)'
;MDHPKRQISHVIHLLTEGSPADQKDALDAYFLPDASFVHPLCRVPSFSHISLPLIGEINSRWVIWMIYRWYKILSPRIVLEVECDEFNQKSSILFVDIHQIFSLFFVPFYKSNVHLTTKLQLVHHANDGKYYIQSQEDLYQLNEVVKFFWPGGATIIWLWQLFATGLCILGALVLAPITWVEQRHANSVNGIKKGF
;
A
#
# COMPACT_ATOMS: atom_id res chain seq x y z
N MET A 1 8.89 -6.90 -16.50
CA MET A 1 7.52 -7.07 -17.08
C MET A 1 7.47 -6.41 -18.45
N ASP A 2 6.99 -7.14 -19.47
CA ASP A 2 6.77 -6.54 -20.80
C ASP A 2 5.45 -5.76 -20.86
N HIS A 3 4.45 -6.28 -20.17
CA HIS A 3 3.12 -5.67 -20.05
C HIS A 3 2.69 -5.61 -18.58
N PRO A 4 3.03 -4.52 -17.82
CA PRO A 4 2.78 -4.44 -16.38
C PRO A 4 1.34 -4.79 -15.99
N LYS A 5 0.37 -4.18 -16.68
CA LYS A 5 -1.06 -4.40 -16.42
C LYS A 5 -1.51 -5.86 -16.54
N ARG A 6 -0.98 -6.61 -17.50
CA ARG A 6 -1.35 -8.01 -17.73
C ARG A 6 -0.63 -8.99 -16.81
N GLN A 7 0.57 -8.63 -16.36
CA GLN A 7 1.45 -9.53 -15.63
C GLN A 7 1.39 -9.35 -14.12
N ILE A 8 0.93 -8.18 -13.64
CA ILE A 8 0.98 -7.85 -12.21
C ILE A 8 0.17 -8.80 -11.34
N SER A 9 -1.01 -9.20 -11.78
CA SER A 9 -1.84 -10.16 -11.03
C SER A 9 -1.08 -11.46 -10.77
N HIS A 10 -0.43 -12.00 -11.81
CA HIS A 10 0.38 -13.22 -11.67
C HIS A 10 1.57 -13.01 -10.71
N VAL A 11 2.26 -11.86 -10.81
CA VAL A 11 3.39 -11.53 -9.91
C VAL A 11 2.93 -11.50 -8.45
N ILE A 12 1.79 -10.85 -8.17
CA ILE A 12 1.23 -10.76 -6.82
C ILE A 12 0.87 -12.14 -6.28
N HIS A 13 0.25 -13.01 -7.09
CA HIS A 13 -0.04 -14.39 -6.70
C HIS A 13 1.24 -15.18 -6.35
N LEU A 14 2.29 -15.09 -7.18
CA LEU A 14 3.57 -15.74 -6.88
C LEU A 14 4.18 -15.25 -5.55
N LEU A 15 4.13 -13.95 -5.29
CA LEU A 15 4.66 -13.36 -4.07
C LEU A 15 3.88 -13.74 -2.82
N THR A 16 2.55 -13.87 -2.94
CA THR A 16 1.65 -14.03 -1.78
C THR A 16 1.33 -15.50 -1.52
N GLU A 17 1.00 -16.26 -2.56
CA GLU A 17 0.54 -17.64 -2.46
C GLU A 17 1.64 -18.66 -2.77
N GLY A 18 2.68 -18.24 -3.52
CA GLY A 18 3.77 -19.09 -3.98
C GLY A 18 4.63 -19.70 -2.88
N SER A 19 5.41 -20.70 -3.26
CA SER A 19 6.45 -21.27 -2.42
C SER A 19 7.58 -20.25 -2.15
N PRO A 20 8.46 -20.48 -1.16
CA PRO A 20 9.63 -19.62 -0.95
C PRO A 20 10.54 -19.47 -2.18
N ALA A 21 10.59 -20.49 -3.02
CA ALA A 21 11.34 -20.45 -4.29
C ALA A 21 10.61 -19.56 -5.30
N ASP A 22 9.30 -19.76 -5.51
CA ASP A 22 8.48 -18.94 -6.40
C ASP A 22 8.52 -17.46 -6.03
N GLN A 23 8.44 -17.15 -4.72
CA GLN A 23 8.57 -15.80 -4.19
C GLN A 23 9.92 -15.17 -4.55
N LYS A 24 11.01 -15.95 -4.37
CA LYS A 24 12.36 -15.48 -4.69
C LYS A 24 12.51 -15.23 -6.18
N ASP A 25 12.08 -16.17 -7.01
CA ASP A 25 12.18 -16.08 -8.47
C ASP A 25 11.34 -14.90 -9.02
N ALA A 26 10.16 -14.67 -8.44
CA ALA A 26 9.34 -13.52 -8.80
C ALA A 26 10.00 -12.18 -8.41
N LEU A 27 10.60 -12.10 -7.23
CA LEU A 27 11.35 -10.91 -6.82
C LEU A 27 12.56 -10.68 -7.71
N ASP A 28 13.33 -11.74 -8.02
CA ASP A 28 14.51 -11.65 -8.88
C ASP A 28 14.16 -11.24 -10.32
N ALA A 29 13.00 -11.68 -10.82
CA ALA A 29 12.55 -11.39 -12.16
C ALA A 29 11.91 -10.01 -12.34
N TYR A 30 11.24 -9.49 -11.29
CA TYR A 30 10.38 -8.32 -11.44
C TYR A 30 10.78 -7.11 -10.59
N PHE A 31 11.59 -7.27 -9.55
CA PHE A 31 12.03 -6.18 -8.66
C PHE A 31 13.49 -5.81 -8.91
N LEU A 32 13.80 -4.52 -8.79
CA LEU A 32 15.20 -4.09 -8.76
C LEU A 32 15.90 -4.63 -7.50
N PRO A 33 17.23 -4.86 -7.55
CA PRO A 33 17.97 -5.34 -6.39
C PRO A 33 17.87 -4.41 -5.16
N ASP A 34 17.73 -3.11 -5.42
CA ASP A 34 17.62 -2.03 -4.44
C ASP A 34 16.17 -1.52 -4.28
N ALA A 35 15.17 -2.33 -4.64
CA ALA A 35 13.77 -1.95 -4.49
C ALA A 35 13.42 -1.61 -3.03
N SER A 36 12.54 -0.63 -2.83
CA SER A 36 12.02 -0.28 -1.52
C SER A 36 10.61 -0.87 -1.31
N PHE A 37 10.25 -1.05 -0.03
CA PHE A 37 8.94 -1.58 0.35
C PHE A 37 8.40 -0.84 1.57
N VAL A 38 7.13 -0.45 1.51
CA VAL A 38 6.42 0.21 2.61
C VAL A 38 5.09 -0.50 2.85
N HIS A 39 4.88 -0.91 4.09
CA HIS A 39 3.64 -1.51 4.57
C HIS A 39 3.32 -0.90 5.93
N PRO A 40 2.06 -0.80 6.38
CA PRO A 40 1.73 -0.21 7.68
C PRO A 40 2.51 -0.76 8.87
N LEU A 41 2.96 -2.01 8.79
CA LEU A 41 3.66 -2.71 9.90
C LEU A 41 5.18 -2.79 9.72
N CYS A 42 5.71 -2.52 8.52
CA CYS A 42 7.15 -2.64 8.26
C CYS A 42 7.58 -1.79 7.06
N ARG A 43 8.87 -1.45 7.04
CA ARG A 43 9.46 -0.67 5.96
C ARG A 43 10.84 -1.19 5.62
N VAL A 44 11.14 -1.29 4.32
CA VAL A 44 12.48 -1.58 3.79
C VAL A 44 12.90 -0.37 2.95
N PRO A 45 13.91 0.40 3.39
CA PRO A 45 14.49 1.45 2.56
C PRO A 45 15.24 0.82 1.38
N SER A 46 15.43 1.59 0.32
CA SER A 46 16.25 1.19 -0.81
C SER A 46 17.73 1.12 -0.42
N PHE A 47 18.38 -0.01 -0.69
CA PHE A 47 19.84 -0.15 -0.59
C PHE A 47 20.33 -1.30 -1.50
N SER A 48 21.50 -1.11 -2.08
CA SER A 48 22.07 -2.06 -3.06
C SER A 48 22.78 -3.24 -2.40
N HIS A 49 23.53 -2.99 -1.33
CA HIS A 49 24.21 -4.05 -0.56
C HIS A 49 24.56 -3.59 0.85
N ILE A 50 24.45 -4.51 1.80
CA ILE A 50 24.95 -4.40 3.17
C ILE A 50 25.57 -5.74 3.51
N SER A 51 26.78 -5.72 4.08
CA SER A 51 27.45 -6.92 4.56
C SER A 51 27.06 -7.20 6.00
N LEU A 52 26.42 -8.34 6.25
CA LEU A 52 26.05 -8.78 7.59
C LEU A 52 26.93 -9.94 8.04
N PRO A 53 27.43 -9.91 9.29
CA PRO A 53 28.09 -11.07 9.89
C PRO A 53 27.16 -12.28 9.81
N LEU A 54 27.68 -13.46 9.39
CA LEU A 54 26.97 -14.75 9.31
C LEU A 54 26.03 -14.93 8.10
N ILE A 55 25.52 -13.87 7.48
CA ILE A 55 24.56 -13.97 6.36
C ILE A 55 25.24 -13.65 5.02
N GLY A 56 26.28 -12.79 5.05
CA GLY A 56 26.95 -12.32 3.84
C GLY A 56 26.38 -11.01 3.31
N GLU A 57 26.54 -10.78 2.01
CA GLU A 57 26.01 -9.59 1.36
C GLU A 57 24.52 -9.74 1.06
N ILE A 58 23.73 -8.75 1.48
CA ILE A 58 22.30 -8.67 1.25
C ILE A 58 21.94 -7.33 0.63
N ASN A 59 20.80 -7.28 -0.06
CA ASN A 59 20.20 -6.07 -0.59
C ASN A 59 18.75 -5.92 -0.09
N SER A 60 18.11 -4.79 -0.39
CA SER A 60 16.74 -4.54 0.06
C SER A 60 15.75 -5.56 -0.50
N ARG A 61 15.94 -6.06 -1.73
CA ARG A 61 15.11 -7.11 -2.34
C ARG A 61 15.15 -8.42 -1.53
N TRP A 62 16.31 -8.80 -0.99
CA TRP A 62 16.43 -9.96 -0.10
C TRP A 62 15.61 -9.76 1.20
N VAL A 63 15.61 -8.55 1.77
CA VAL A 63 14.80 -8.25 2.96
C VAL A 63 13.31 -8.31 2.65
N ILE A 64 12.89 -7.81 1.47
CA ILE A 64 11.51 -7.93 0.99
C ILE A 64 11.11 -9.40 0.87
N TRP A 65 11.98 -10.26 0.34
CA TRP A 65 11.73 -11.70 0.30
C TRP A 65 11.50 -12.30 1.70
N MET A 66 12.29 -11.91 2.71
CA MET A 66 12.08 -12.37 4.09
C MET A 66 10.72 -11.92 4.65
N ILE A 67 10.24 -10.74 4.29
CA ILE A 67 8.91 -10.24 4.69
C ILE A 67 7.80 -11.10 4.04
N TYR A 68 7.85 -11.37 2.75
CA TYR A 68 6.86 -12.22 2.07
C TYR A 68 6.85 -13.65 2.63
N ARG A 69 8.03 -14.22 2.93
CA ARG A 69 8.13 -15.51 3.63
C ARG A 69 7.48 -15.47 5.00
N TRP A 70 7.72 -14.40 5.76
CA TRP A 70 7.11 -14.22 7.08
C TRP A 70 5.59 -14.16 6.99
N TYR A 71 5.03 -13.40 6.04
CA TYR A 71 3.59 -13.36 5.82
C TYR A 71 3.01 -14.72 5.46
N LYS A 72 3.70 -15.49 4.62
CA LYS A 72 3.28 -16.84 4.27
C LYS A 72 3.33 -17.81 5.45
N ILE A 73 4.29 -17.67 6.36
CA ILE A 73 4.36 -18.44 7.61
C ILE A 73 3.19 -18.07 8.52
N LEU A 74 2.90 -16.77 8.68
CA LEU A 74 1.80 -16.30 9.52
C LEU A 74 0.43 -16.73 8.97
N SER A 75 0.25 -16.73 7.66
CA SER A 75 -0.99 -17.09 6.99
C SER A 75 -0.73 -18.11 5.86
N PRO A 76 -0.61 -19.40 6.18
CA PRO A 76 -0.34 -20.44 5.17
C PRO A 76 -1.42 -20.57 4.09
N ARG A 77 -2.64 -20.17 4.41
CA ARG A 77 -3.82 -20.23 3.54
C ARG A 77 -4.34 -18.84 3.19
N ILE A 78 -3.48 -18.02 2.59
CA ILE A 78 -3.92 -16.75 2.00
C ILE A 78 -4.69 -17.08 0.73
N VAL A 79 -5.86 -16.45 0.56
CA VAL A 79 -6.60 -16.41 -0.70
C VAL A 79 -6.59 -14.95 -1.13
N LEU A 80 -6.19 -14.70 -2.36
CA LEU A 80 -6.01 -13.36 -2.90
C LEU A 80 -6.75 -13.23 -4.22
N GLU A 81 -7.40 -12.10 -4.41
CA GLU A 81 -8.05 -11.71 -5.65
C GLU A 81 -7.58 -10.30 -6.03
N VAL A 82 -7.13 -10.14 -7.26
CA VAL A 82 -6.79 -8.83 -7.84
C VAL A 82 -8.05 -8.31 -8.53
N GLU A 83 -8.65 -7.27 -7.95
CA GLU A 83 -9.93 -6.73 -8.41
C GLU A 83 -9.77 -5.73 -9.55
N CYS A 84 -8.76 -4.87 -9.45
CA CYS A 84 -8.52 -3.82 -10.43
C CYS A 84 -7.04 -3.49 -10.51
N ASP A 85 -6.58 -3.13 -11.72
CA ASP A 85 -5.25 -2.61 -11.94
C ASP A 85 -5.28 -1.41 -12.91
N GLU A 86 -4.61 -0.33 -12.54
CA GLU A 86 -4.55 0.90 -13.34
C GLU A 86 -3.10 1.38 -13.49
N PHE A 87 -2.64 1.45 -14.74
CA PHE A 87 -1.28 1.84 -15.07
C PHE A 87 -1.21 3.22 -15.71
N ASN A 88 -0.57 4.15 -15.04
CA ASN A 88 -0.26 5.47 -15.56
C ASN A 88 1.13 5.46 -16.22
N GLN A 89 1.18 5.41 -17.54
CA GLN A 89 2.43 5.38 -18.31
C GLN A 89 3.30 6.62 -18.12
N LYS A 90 2.70 7.82 -17.92
CA LYS A 90 3.46 9.07 -17.79
C LYS A 90 4.27 9.12 -16.51
N SER A 91 3.70 8.62 -15.41
CA SER A 91 4.36 8.57 -14.09
C SER A 91 5.02 7.22 -13.82
N SER A 92 4.80 6.22 -14.68
CA SER A 92 5.21 4.82 -14.47
C SER A 92 4.71 4.27 -13.13
N ILE A 93 3.50 4.66 -12.71
CA ILE A 93 2.87 4.18 -11.49
C ILE A 93 1.77 3.19 -11.87
N LEU A 94 1.77 2.04 -11.19
CA LEU A 94 0.73 1.03 -11.28
C LEU A 94 0.05 0.91 -9.93
N PHE A 95 -1.27 1.10 -9.91
CA PHE A 95 -2.12 0.84 -8.75
C PHE A 95 -2.80 -0.50 -8.94
N VAL A 96 -2.85 -1.27 -7.87
CA VAL A 96 -3.47 -2.61 -7.87
C VAL A 96 -4.34 -2.73 -6.63
N ASP A 97 -5.64 -2.91 -6.84
CA ASP A 97 -6.58 -3.17 -5.75
C ASP A 97 -6.65 -4.67 -5.49
N ILE A 98 -6.45 -5.04 -4.26
CA ILE A 98 -6.30 -6.41 -3.82
C ILE A 98 -7.30 -6.68 -2.70
N HIS A 99 -8.05 -7.75 -2.87
CA HIS A 99 -8.86 -8.34 -1.84
C HIS A 99 -8.18 -9.63 -1.36
N GLN A 100 -7.93 -9.75 -0.06
CA GLN A 100 -7.29 -10.94 0.50
C GLN A 100 -7.99 -11.45 1.75
N ILE A 101 -8.05 -12.78 1.87
CA ILE A 101 -8.46 -13.45 3.09
C ILE A 101 -7.21 -13.95 3.79
N PHE A 102 -6.92 -13.34 4.93
CA PHE A 102 -5.76 -13.63 5.75
C PHE A 102 -6.19 -14.43 6.99
N SER A 103 -5.55 -15.57 7.25
CA SER A 103 -5.85 -16.43 8.39
C SER A 103 -4.57 -16.71 9.18
N LEU A 104 -4.52 -16.26 10.44
CA LEU A 104 -3.37 -16.48 11.30
C LEU A 104 -3.34 -17.95 11.75
N PHE A 105 -2.18 -18.62 11.61
CA PHE A 105 -2.04 -20.04 11.94
C PHE A 105 -2.26 -20.34 13.44
N PHE A 106 -1.98 -19.36 14.31
CA PHE A 106 -2.11 -19.49 15.77
C PHE A 106 -3.44 -19.01 16.35
N VAL A 107 -4.34 -18.45 15.51
CA VAL A 107 -5.69 -18.05 15.92
C VAL A 107 -6.69 -18.92 15.17
N PRO A 108 -7.13 -20.06 15.77
CA PRO A 108 -8.05 -20.97 15.11
C PRO A 108 -9.38 -20.26 14.80
N PHE A 109 -9.92 -20.56 13.61
CA PHE A 109 -11.20 -20.05 13.10
C PHE A 109 -11.23 -18.54 12.76
N TYR A 110 -10.18 -17.78 13.03
CA TYR A 110 -10.14 -16.38 12.65
C TYR A 110 -9.67 -16.21 11.21
N LYS A 111 -10.54 -15.58 10.41
CA LYS A 111 -10.24 -15.15 9.05
C LYS A 111 -10.49 -13.65 8.95
N SER A 112 -9.52 -12.92 8.49
CA SER A 112 -9.64 -11.49 8.23
C SER A 112 -9.80 -11.28 6.73
N ASN A 113 -10.91 -10.67 6.37
CA ASN A 113 -11.16 -10.20 5.02
C ASN A 113 -10.66 -8.75 4.93
N VAL A 114 -9.67 -8.51 4.09
CA VAL A 114 -8.92 -7.26 4.04
C VAL A 114 -8.82 -6.75 2.62
N HIS A 115 -9.07 -5.46 2.43
CA HIS A 115 -8.83 -4.72 1.19
C HIS A 115 -7.63 -3.81 1.33
N LEU A 116 -6.79 -3.78 0.29
CA LEU A 116 -5.67 -2.87 0.19
C LEU A 116 -5.47 -2.44 -1.25
N THR A 117 -4.89 -1.25 -1.41
CA THR A 117 -4.37 -0.80 -2.70
C THR A 117 -2.86 -0.82 -2.64
N THR A 118 -2.22 -1.58 -3.51
CA THR A 118 -0.77 -1.55 -3.68
C THR A 118 -0.40 -0.57 -4.78
N LYS A 119 0.45 0.39 -4.44
CA LYS A 119 1.06 1.33 -5.37
C LYS A 119 2.46 0.88 -5.72
N LEU A 120 2.71 0.65 -7.00
CA LEU A 120 4.00 0.23 -7.54
C LEU A 120 4.60 1.35 -8.38
N GLN A 121 5.82 1.78 -8.06
CA GLN A 121 6.62 2.62 -8.94
C GLN A 121 7.45 1.71 -9.84
N LEU A 122 7.26 1.85 -11.14
CA LEU A 122 8.00 1.08 -12.14
C LEU A 122 9.11 1.90 -12.77
N VAL A 123 10.16 1.21 -13.20
CA VAL A 123 11.25 1.78 -14.02
C VAL A 123 11.33 0.98 -15.32
N HIS A 124 11.33 1.66 -16.44
CA HIS A 124 11.53 1.06 -17.74
C HIS A 124 13.03 0.99 -18.07
N HIS A 125 13.56 -0.21 -18.23
CA HIS A 125 14.95 -0.39 -18.62
C HIS A 125 15.09 -0.39 -20.14
N ALA A 126 15.87 0.55 -20.66
CA ALA A 126 16.07 0.70 -22.10
C ALA A 126 16.81 -0.48 -22.74
N ASN A 127 17.62 -1.22 -21.96
CA ASN A 127 18.46 -2.30 -22.47
C ASN A 127 17.66 -3.56 -22.90
N ASP A 128 16.59 -3.87 -22.17
CA ASP A 128 15.75 -5.04 -22.41
C ASP A 128 14.29 -4.71 -22.69
N GLY A 129 13.93 -3.42 -22.65
CA GLY A 129 12.58 -2.93 -22.90
C GLY A 129 11.55 -3.31 -21.83
N LYS A 130 11.99 -3.74 -20.65
CA LYS A 130 11.12 -4.25 -19.58
C LYS A 130 10.92 -3.26 -18.46
N TYR A 131 9.79 -3.40 -17.77
CA TYR A 131 9.49 -2.68 -16.55
C TYR A 131 9.87 -3.50 -15.31
N TYR A 132 10.53 -2.85 -14.36
CA TYR A 132 10.92 -3.41 -13.06
C TYR A 132 10.30 -2.60 -11.93
N ILE A 133 9.95 -3.25 -10.83
CA ILE A 133 9.41 -2.61 -9.63
C ILE A 133 10.58 -2.02 -8.84
N GLN A 134 10.58 -0.69 -8.71
CA GLN A 134 11.53 0.08 -7.92
C GLN A 134 11.04 0.29 -6.50
N SER A 135 9.74 0.50 -6.32
CA SER A 135 9.15 0.60 -4.99
C SER A 135 7.74 0.00 -4.98
N GLN A 136 7.41 -0.57 -3.84
CA GLN A 136 6.07 -1.04 -3.51
C GLN A 136 5.60 -0.34 -2.23
N GLU A 137 4.38 0.18 -2.25
CA GLU A 137 3.73 0.81 -1.11
C GLU A 137 2.33 0.22 -0.95
N ASP A 138 2.10 -0.50 0.15
CA ASP A 138 0.83 -1.13 0.46
C ASP A 138 -0.01 -0.20 1.33
N LEU A 139 -1.11 0.29 0.76
CA LEU A 139 -2.00 1.27 1.34
C LEU A 139 -3.23 0.57 1.93
N TYR A 140 -3.35 0.62 3.25
CA TYR A 140 -4.49 0.09 3.98
C TYR A 140 -5.29 1.21 4.63
N GLN A 141 -6.59 1.06 4.67
CA GLN A 141 -7.40 1.84 5.60
C GLN A 141 -7.14 1.37 7.04
N LEU A 142 -7.26 2.28 8.00
CA LEU A 142 -6.96 1.98 9.41
C LEU A 142 -7.79 0.82 9.97
N ASN A 143 -9.07 0.73 9.60
CA ASN A 143 -9.95 -0.38 9.97
C ASN A 143 -9.46 -1.73 9.42
N GLU A 144 -8.86 -1.75 8.23
CA GLU A 144 -8.30 -2.97 7.63
C GLU A 144 -7.06 -3.44 8.41
N VAL A 145 -6.18 -2.53 8.80
CA VAL A 145 -4.99 -2.85 9.60
C VAL A 145 -5.38 -3.44 10.96
N VAL A 146 -6.40 -2.87 11.62
CA VAL A 146 -6.82 -3.33 12.95
C VAL A 146 -7.43 -4.74 12.90
N LYS A 147 -8.04 -5.14 11.80
CA LYS A 147 -8.54 -6.52 11.59
C LYS A 147 -7.45 -7.58 11.75
N PHE A 148 -6.17 -7.27 11.48
CA PHE A 148 -5.09 -8.25 11.64
C PHE A 148 -4.85 -8.65 13.10
N PHE A 149 -5.16 -7.75 14.05
CA PHE A 149 -4.81 -7.93 15.45
C PHE A 149 -6.02 -8.18 16.35
N TRP A 150 -7.18 -7.63 15.97
CA TRP A 150 -8.33 -7.62 16.86
C TRP A 150 -9.65 -7.83 16.14
N PRO A 151 -10.30 -9.01 16.36
CA PRO A 151 -11.68 -9.25 15.94
C PRO A 151 -12.60 -8.18 16.55
N GLY A 152 -13.32 -7.44 15.72
CA GLY A 152 -14.19 -6.34 16.18
C GLY A 152 -13.52 -4.97 16.26
N GLY A 153 -12.19 -4.87 16.16
CA GLY A 153 -11.49 -3.59 16.15
C GLY A 153 -11.94 -2.65 15.04
N ALA A 154 -12.30 -3.19 13.88
CA ALA A 154 -12.87 -2.40 12.78
C ALA A 154 -14.16 -1.66 13.18
N THR A 155 -15.02 -2.28 14.01
CA THR A 155 -16.25 -1.65 14.51
C THR A 155 -15.95 -0.46 15.41
N ILE A 156 -14.91 -0.56 16.24
CA ILE A 156 -14.49 0.54 17.12
C ILE A 156 -13.94 1.70 16.29
N ILE A 157 -13.13 1.42 15.28
CA ILE A 157 -12.63 2.45 14.35
C ILE A 157 -13.80 3.11 13.62
N TRP A 158 -14.78 2.34 13.15
CA TRP A 158 -15.97 2.86 12.49
C TRP A 158 -16.79 3.80 13.41
N LEU A 159 -17.04 3.38 14.66
CA LEU A 159 -17.72 4.23 15.65
C LEU A 159 -16.93 5.51 15.94
N TRP A 160 -15.62 5.41 16.07
CA TRP A 160 -14.74 6.56 16.21
C TRP A 160 -14.85 7.53 15.03
N GLN A 161 -14.87 7.01 13.79
CA GLN A 161 -15.03 7.81 12.58
C GLN A 161 -16.38 8.55 12.57
N LEU A 162 -17.47 7.89 12.97
CA LEU A 162 -18.78 8.53 13.10
C LEU A 162 -18.76 9.64 14.17
N PHE A 163 -18.16 9.38 15.31
CA PHE A 163 -18.00 10.39 16.38
C PHE A 163 -17.19 11.60 15.88
N ALA A 164 -16.04 11.34 15.23
CA ALA A 164 -15.23 12.39 14.63
C ALA A 164 -15.99 13.20 13.57
N THR A 165 -16.82 12.56 12.75
CA THR A 165 -17.70 13.23 11.79
C THR A 165 -18.68 14.18 12.51
N GLY A 166 -19.28 13.71 13.59
CA GLY A 166 -20.16 14.56 14.42
C GLY A 166 -19.44 15.80 15.00
N LEU A 167 -18.20 15.62 15.47
CA LEU A 167 -17.37 16.73 15.94
C LEU A 167 -17.01 17.70 14.79
N CYS A 168 -16.73 17.20 13.58
CA CYS A 168 -16.50 18.07 12.43
C CYS A 168 -17.73 18.91 12.07
N ILE A 169 -18.92 18.30 12.07
CA ILE A 169 -20.18 19.01 11.81
C ILE A 169 -20.40 20.09 12.88
N LEU A 170 -20.28 19.72 14.14
CA LEU A 170 -20.43 20.67 15.26
C LEU A 170 -19.42 21.81 15.14
N GLY A 171 -18.15 21.49 14.89
CA GLY A 171 -17.09 22.47 14.71
C GLY A 171 -17.37 23.42 13.56
N ALA A 172 -17.82 22.89 12.40
CA ALA A 172 -18.18 23.71 11.24
C ALA A 172 -19.35 24.65 11.53
N LEU A 173 -20.35 24.20 12.28
CA LEU A 173 -21.50 25.04 12.67
C LEU A 173 -21.09 26.14 13.67
N VAL A 174 -20.34 25.80 14.71
CA VAL A 174 -19.88 26.74 15.74
C VAL A 174 -18.91 27.78 15.16
N LEU A 175 -18.04 27.37 14.23
CA LEU A 175 -17.03 28.25 13.63
C LEU A 175 -17.49 28.89 12.30
N ALA A 176 -18.72 28.65 11.87
CA ALA A 176 -19.31 29.28 10.67
C ALA A 176 -19.17 30.83 10.62
N PRO A 177 -19.29 31.58 11.73
CA PRO A 177 -19.07 33.04 11.70
C PRO A 177 -17.67 33.43 11.21
N ILE A 178 -16.64 32.63 11.51
CA ILE A 178 -15.25 32.91 11.09
C ILE A 178 -15.15 32.86 9.57
N THR A 179 -15.64 31.78 8.95
CA THR A 179 -15.60 31.62 7.48
C THR A 179 -16.43 32.69 6.77
N TRP A 180 -17.51 33.13 7.37
CA TRP A 180 -18.34 34.21 6.82
C TRP A 180 -17.59 35.58 6.84
N VAL A 181 -16.83 35.88 7.88
CA VAL A 181 -15.98 37.08 7.95
C VAL A 181 -14.88 37.03 6.91
N GLU A 182 -14.19 35.88 6.77
CA GLU A 182 -13.15 35.68 5.76
C GLU A 182 -13.69 35.86 4.34
N GLN A 183 -14.86 35.30 4.02
CA GLN A 183 -15.51 35.46 2.71
C GLN A 183 -15.86 36.92 2.41
N ARG A 184 -16.32 37.68 3.40
CA ARG A 184 -16.58 39.12 3.24
C ARG A 184 -15.31 39.89 2.93
N HIS A 185 -14.20 39.62 3.63
CA HIS A 185 -12.93 40.25 3.34
C HIS A 185 -12.40 39.90 1.96
N ALA A 186 -12.47 38.63 1.55
CA ALA A 186 -12.04 38.20 0.22
C ALA A 186 -12.88 38.85 -0.90
N ASN A 187 -14.17 38.99 -0.74
CA ASN A 187 -15.06 39.65 -1.70
C ASN A 187 -14.81 41.15 -1.79
N SER A 188 -14.48 41.83 -0.69
CA SER A 188 -14.15 43.24 -0.71
C SER A 188 -12.84 43.52 -1.45
N VAL A 189 -11.81 42.68 -1.26
CA VAL A 189 -10.51 42.78 -1.98
C VAL A 189 -10.67 42.51 -3.47
N ASN A 190 -11.48 41.52 -3.84
CA ASN A 190 -11.75 41.20 -5.26
C ASN A 190 -12.65 42.25 -5.96
N GLY A 191 -13.53 42.91 -5.23
CA GLY A 191 -14.32 44.05 -5.72
C GLY A 191 -13.47 45.26 -6.06
N ILE A 192 -12.43 45.54 -5.27
CA ILE A 192 -11.47 46.63 -5.54
C ILE A 192 -10.63 46.35 -6.77
N LYS A 193 -10.24 45.09 -7.03
CA LYS A 193 -9.44 44.70 -8.21
C LYS A 193 -10.20 44.72 -9.53
N LYS A 194 -11.53 44.72 -9.52
CA LYS A 194 -12.38 44.81 -10.74
C LYS A 194 -12.83 46.22 -11.08
N GLY A 195 -12.46 47.21 -10.27
CA GLY A 195 -12.81 48.60 -10.45
C GLY A 195 -11.67 49.50 -11.01
N PHE A 196 -10.57 48.88 -11.48
CA PHE A 196 -9.48 49.57 -12.18
C PHE A 196 -9.32 49.07 -13.59
#